data_ac147300fc8e54b1bc93c619c6de17a3
#
_entry.id   ac147300fc8e54b1bc93c619c6de17a3
#
_cell.length_a   1.000
_cell.length_b   1.000
_cell.length_c   1.000
_cell.angle_alpha   90.00
_cell.angle_beta   90.00
_cell.angle_gamma   90.00
#
_symmetry.space_group_name_H-M   'P 1'
#
loop_
_entity.id
_entity.type
_entity.pdbx_description
1 polymer ?
#
loop_
_entity_poly.entity_id
_entity_poly.type
_entity_poly.pdbx_seq_one_letter_code
_entity_poly.pdbx_strand_id
1 'polypeptide(L)'
;MQASEQSVTSIDIGTIIRSRAKDKARFIPSFLIRFLERFIHQDFINEYLQRGYTGVPFCKGVLEYLNVTVDVEGLDNLPPAGSKCTFVSNHPLGAIDGVTLGWVIGEHYDGKIKYLVNDLLMNLKGLASLCLPIKKKKK
;
A
#
# COMPACT_ATOMS: atom_id res chain seq x y z
N MET A 1 -18.13 14.62 -23.21
CA MET A 1 -17.58 15.32 -22.04
C MET A 1 -16.75 14.31 -21.26
N GLN A 2 -15.44 14.31 -21.49
CA GLN A 2 -14.50 13.45 -20.78
C GLN A 2 -14.17 14.13 -19.45
N ALA A 3 -14.55 13.50 -18.34
CA ALA A 3 -14.08 13.93 -17.04
C ALA A 3 -12.57 13.62 -16.97
N SER A 4 -11.77 14.66 -16.83
CA SER A 4 -10.34 14.56 -16.63
C SER A 4 -10.07 13.84 -15.31
N GLU A 5 -9.63 12.59 -15.39
CA GLU A 5 -9.04 11.87 -14.24
C GLU A 5 -7.76 12.61 -13.84
N GLN A 6 -7.90 13.47 -12.85
CA GLN A 6 -6.73 14.02 -12.16
C GLN A 6 -6.00 12.87 -11.48
N SER A 7 -4.87 12.49 -12.02
CA SER A 7 -3.97 11.51 -11.43
C SER A 7 -3.43 12.07 -10.12
N VAL A 8 -3.97 11.58 -8.99
CA VAL A 8 -3.41 11.88 -7.67
C VAL A 8 -2.03 11.24 -7.59
N THR A 9 -1.01 12.02 -7.83
CA THR A 9 0.42 11.64 -7.80
C THR A 9 1.06 11.87 -6.43
N SER A 10 0.29 12.32 -5.45
CA SER A 10 0.77 12.56 -4.09
C SER A 10 -0.26 12.15 -3.05
N ILE A 11 0.22 11.69 -1.90
CA ILE A 11 -0.58 11.39 -0.72
C ILE A 11 -0.38 12.53 0.27
N ASP A 12 -1.47 13.14 0.68
CA ASP A 12 -1.50 14.11 1.79
C ASP A 12 -2.04 13.41 3.04
N ILE A 13 -1.12 13.01 3.91
CA ILE A 13 -1.42 12.34 5.18
C ILE A 13 -2.25 13.26 6.08
N GLY A 14 -1.98 14.56 6.06
CA GLY A 14 -2.74 15.55 6.83
C GLY A 14 -4.21 15.56 6.43
N THR A 15 -4.50 15.54 5.13
CA THR A 15 -5.87 15.48 4.60
C THR A 15 -6.55 14.16 4.95
N ILE A 16 -5.85 13.04 4.87
CA ILE A 16 -6.39 11.72 5.25
C ILE A 16 -6.74 11.68 6.74
N ILE A 17 -5.86 12.15 7.61
CA ILE A 17 -6.10 12.21 9.06
C ILE A 17 -7.31 13.10 9.36
N ARG A 18 -7.37 14.29 8.78
CA ARG A 18 -8.48 15.24 8.99
C ARG A 18 -9.83 14.67 8.52
N SER A 19 -9.85 14.01 7.35
CA SER A 19 -11.06 13.40 6.81
C SER A 19 -11.61 12.25 7.67
N ARG A 20 -10.71 11.51 8.34
CA ARG A 20 -11.07 10.40 9.22
C ARG A 20 -11.42 10.83 10.65
N ALA A 21 -10.76 11.84 11.16
CA ALA A 21 -10.96 12.32 12.53
C ALA A 21 -12.28 13.10 12.70
N LYS A 22 -12.95 13.52 11.61
CA LYS A 22 -14.21 14.29 11.61
C LYS A 22 -14.20 15.36 12.72
N ASP A 23 -15.12 15.26 13.68
CA ASP A 23 -15.29 16.25 14.76
C ASP A 23 -14.08 16.30 15.72
N LYS A 24 -13.27 15.24 15.78
CA LYS A 24 -12.04 15.20 16.60
C LYS A 24 -10.82 15.81 15.91
N ALA A 25 -10.88 16.04 14.61
CA ALA A 25 -9.78 16.66 13.86
C ALA A 25 -9.39 18.04 14.39
N ARG A 26 -10.35 18.77 14.97
CA ARG A 26 -10.15 20.09 15.56
C ARG A 26 -9.19 20.08 16.77
N PHE A 27 -9.04 18.92 17.42
CA PHE A 27 -8.17 18.76 18.59
C PHE A 27 -6.78 18.20 18.26
N ILE A 28 -6.49 17.90 16.99
CA ILE A 28 -5.17 17.40 16.60
C ILE A 28 -4.26 18.60 16.33
N PRO A 29 -3.22 18.82 17.17
CA PRO A 29 -2.29 19.93 16.96
C PRO A 29 -1.56 19.79 15.62
N SER A 30 -1.39 20.90 14.92
CA SER A 30 -0.71 20.92 13.61
C SER A 30 0.73 20.41 13.65
N PHE A 31 1.41 20.57 14.80
CA PHE A 31 2.78 20.06 14.98
C PHE A 31 2.82 18.53 14.99
N LEU A 32 1.77 17.87 15.52
CA LEU A 32 1.68 16.41 15.53
C LEU A 32 1.47 15.87 14.11
N ILE A 33 0.65 16.55 13.31
CA ILE A 33 0.49 16.19 11.89
C ILE A 33 1.81 16.33 11.15
N ARG A 34 2.52 17.47 11.30
CA ARG A 34 3.84 17.67 10.70
C ARG A 34 4.89 16.69 11.18
N PHE A 35 4.83 16.29 12.46
CA PHE A 35 5.71 15.25 12.98
C PHE A 35 5.46 13.90 12.33
N LEU A 36 4.19 13.52 12.18
CA LEU A 36 3.81 12.28 11.49
C LEU A 36 4.18 12.30 10.00
N GLU A 37 3.94 13.41 9.31
CA GLU A 37 4.34 13.61 7.92
C GLU A 37 5.86 13.45 7.75
N ARG A 38 6.64 14.08 8.65
CA ARG A 38 8.09 13.98 8.64
C ARG A 38 8.60 12.59 9.04
N PHE A 39 7.94 11.93 10.01
CA PHE A 39 8.31 10.59 10.46
C PHE A 39 8.01 9.52 9.39
N ILE A 40 6.94 9.70 8.62
CA ILE A 40 6.55 8.79 7.54
C ILE A 40 7.31 9.10 6.24
N HIS A 41 8.19 10.11 6.22
CA HIS A 41 8.91 10.53 5.02
C HIS A 41 7.99 10.72 3.79
N GLN A 42 6.92 11.51 3.98
CA GLN A 42 5.88 11.71 2.97
C GLN A 42 6.45 12.14 1.61
N ASP A 43 7.44 13.01 1.60
CA ASP A 43 8.09 13.50 0.37
C ASP A 43 8.77 12.34 -0.39
N PHE A 44 9.40 11.44 0.34
CA PHE A 44 10.04 10.24 -0.19
C PHE A 44 9.02 9.28 -0.84
N ILE A 45 7.88 9.05 -0.18
CA ILE A 45 6.80 8.24 -0.74
C ILE A 45 6.21 8.91 -1.99
N ASN A 46 6.00 10.23 -1.94
CA ASN A 46 5.45 10.98 -3.07
C ASN A 46 6.39 10.97 -4.27
N GLU A 47 7.69 11.09 -4.08
CA GLU A 47 8.69 10.96 -5.14
C GLU A 47 8.61 9.57 -5.80
N TYR A 48 8.52 8.51 -5.00
CA TYR A 48 8.36 7.17 -5.55
C TYR A 48 7.06 6.98 -6.33
N LEU A 49 5.94 7.54 -5.84
CA LEU A 49 4.63 7.45 -6.50
C LEU A 49 4.60 8.11 -7.87
N GLN A 50 5.45 9.12 -8.10
CA GLN A 50 5.59 9.78 -9.40
C GLN A 50 6.18 8.87 -10.48
N ARG A 51 6.83 7.76 -10.11
CA ARG A 51 7.39 6.79 -11.06
C ARG A 51 6.31 5.99 -11.80
N GLY A 52 5.07 6.02 -11.33
CA GLY A 52 3.91 5.44 -12.03
C GLY A 52 3.82 3.91 -12.03
N TYR A 53 4.63 3.22 -11.24
CA TYR A 53 4.54 1.76 -11.14
C TYR A 53 3.21 1.32 -10.52
N THR A 54 2.70 0.18 -10.98
CA THR A 54 1.45 -0.42 -10.47
C THR A 54 1.60 -1.92 -10.29
N GLY A 55 0.79 -2.50 -9.38
CA GLY A 55 0.77 -3.94 -9.16
C GLY A 55 2.06 -4.49 -8.56
N VAL A 56 2.48 -5.65 -9.04
CA VAL A 56 3.72 -6.33 -8.57
C VAL A 56 4.98 -5.48 -8.80
N PRO A 57 5.18 -4.82 -9.95
CA PRO A 57 6.28 -3.89 -10.16
C PRO A 57 6.31 -2.74 -9.15
N PHE A 58 5.14 -2.26 -8.70
CA PHE A 58 5.08 -1.26 -7.63
C PHE A 58 5.64 -1.81 -6.32
N CYS A 59 5.26 -3.03 -5.94
CA CYS A 59 5.74 -3.66 -4.72
C CYS A 59 7.26 -3.83 -4.72
N LYS A 60 7.81 -4.38 -5.81
CA LYS A 60 9.25 -4.56 -6.01
C LYS A 60 10.00 -3.24 -5.93
N GLY A 61 9.55 -2.26 -6.69
CA GLY A 61 10.20 -0.97 -6.75
C GLY A 61 10.17 -0.19 -5.43
N VAL A 62 9.15 -0.38 -4.57
CA VAL A 62 9.16 0.17 -3.20
C VAL A 62 10.32 -0.39 -2.39
N LEU A 63 10.54 -1.70 -2.43
CA LEU A 63 11.63 -2.36 -1.70
C LEU A 63 12.99 -1.88 -2.19
N GLU A 64 13.18 -1.82 -3.51
CA GLU A 64 14.40 -1.30 -4.13
C GLU A 64 14.64 0.17 -3.74
N TYR A 65 13.60 0.99 -3.80
CA TYR A 65 13.68 2.41 -3.45
C TYR A 65 14.02 2.64 -1.98
N LEU A 66 13.53 1.77 -1.08
CA LEU A 66 13.84 1.78 0.34
C LEU A 66 15.17 1.08 0.67
N ASN A 67 15.88 0.54 -0.33
CA ASN A 67 17.07 -0.28 -0.16
C ASN A 67 16.87 -1.46 0.81
N VAL A 68 15.70 -2.11 0.71
CA VAL A 68 15.35 -3.28 1.51
C VAL A 68 15.83 -4.52 0.79
N THR A 69 16.67 -5.31 1.45
CA THR A 69 17.05 -6.64 0.99
C THR A 69 16.05 -7.66 1.53
N VAL A 70 15.53 -8.50 0.65
CA VAL A 70 14.58 -9.56 1.00
C VAL A 70 15.26 -10.90 0.76
N ASP A 71 15.34 -11.69 1.82
CA ASP A 71 15.75 -13.09 1.75
C ASP A 71 14.52 -13.97 1.95
N VAL A 72 14.30 -14.94 1.05
CA VAL A 72 13.10 -15.76 1.03
C VAL A 72 13.47 -17.23 1.09
N GLU A 73 13.06 -17.87 2.15
CA GLU A 73 13.21 -19.30 2.33
C GLU A 73 11.90 -20.03 2.02
N GLY A 74 12.00 -21.21 1.43
CA GLY A 74 10.87 -22.12 1.22
C GLY A 74 9.96 -21.75 0.05
N LEU A 75 10.44 -21.05 -0.96
CA LEU A 75 9.68 -20.77 -2.19
C LEU A 75 9.12 -22.04 -2.85
N ASP A 76 9.85 -23.16 -2.74
CA ASP A 76 9.43 -24.45 -3.28
C ASP A 76 8.20 -25.04 -2.57
N ASN A 77 7.84 -24.51 -1.40
CA ASN A 77 6.64 -24.92 -0.67
C ASN A 77 5.38 -24.17 -1.15
N LEU A 78 5.52 -23.20 -2.05
CA LEU A 78 4.36 -22.50 -2.59
C LEU A 78 3.54 -23.46 -3.48
N PRO A 79 2.20 -23.43 -3.39
CA PRO A 79 1.35 -24.15 -4.34
C PRO A 79 1.68 -23.75 -5.77
N PRO A 80 1.56 -24.68 -6.74
CA PRO A 80 1.86 -24.39 -8.14
C PRO A 80 1.15 -23.14 -8.68
N ALA A 81 1.78 -22.42 -9.59
CA ALA A 81 1.16 -21.30 -10.27
C ALA A 81 -0.19 -21.70 -10.88
N GLY A 82 -1.22 -20.87 -10.66
CA GLY A 82 -2.60 -21.18 -11.07
C GLY A 82 -3.47 -21.85 -9.98
N SER A 83 -2.88 -22.30 -8.87
CA SER A 83 -3.63 -22.80 -7.71
C SER A 83 -4.48 -21.68 -7.08
N LYS A 84 -5.67 -22.04 -6.61
CA LYS A 84 -6.52 -21.15 -5.80
C LYS A 84 -6.16 -21.35 -4.33
N CYS A 85 -5.50 -20.39 -3.73
CA CYS A 85 -5.06 -20.45 -2.33
C CYS A 85 -5.24 -19.11 -1.64
N THR A 86 -5.20 -19.13 -0.31
CA THR A 86 -5.21 -17.94 0.54
C THR A 86 -3.95 -17.96 1.39
N PHE A 87 -3.16 -16.90 1.31
CA PHE A 87 -1.99 -16.70 2.16
C PHE A 87 -2.37 -15.89 3.38
N VAL A 88 -1.89 -16.32 4.52
CA VAL A 88 -2.04 -15.60 5.79
C VAL A 88 -0.64 -15.41 6.37
N SER A 89 -0.33 -14.20 6.78
CA SER A 89 0.97 -13.83 7.34
C SER A 89 0.79 -12.96 8.56
N ASN A 90 1.72 -13.05 9.50
CA ASN A 90 1.96 -11.96 10.44
C ASN A 90 2.52 -10.75 9.69
N HIS A 91 2.50 -9.58 10.35
CA HIS A 91 2.85 -8.35 9.62
C HIS A 91 3.37 -7.26 10.60
N PRO A 92 4.46 -7.61 11.27
CA PRO A 92 5.04 -6.78 12.31
C PRO A 92 5.66 -5.48 11.78
N LEU A 93 6.15 -5.46 10.54
CA LEU A 93 6.77 -4.30 9.91
C LEU A 93 5.78 -3.46 9.09
N GLY A 94 4.48 -3.78 9.13
CA GLY A 94 3.43 -3.02 8.49
C GLY A 94 3.52 -3.01 6.96
N ALA A 95 3.66 -1.84 6.35
CA ALA A 95 3.63 -1.70 4.90
C ALA A 95 4.74 -2.49 4.18
N ILE A 96 5.91 -2.64 4.80
CA ILE A 96 7.04 -3.37 4.21
C ILE A 96 6.68 -4.85 4.02
N ASP A 97 6.08 -5.49 5.02
CA ASP A 97 5.64 -6.88 4.88
C ASP A 97 4.61 -7.04 3.75
N GLY A 98 3.66 -6.10 3.68
CA GLY A 98 2.64 -6.10 2.64
C GLY A 98 3.23 -6.02 1.24
N VAL A 99 4.16 -5.09 0.98
CA VAL A 99 4.78 -4.97 -0.34
C VAL A 99 5.75 -6.13 -0.65
N THR A 100 6.42 -6.67 0.37
CA THR A 100 7.28 -7.86 0.21
C THR A 100 6.47 -9.07 -0.24
N LEU A 101 5.35 -9.36 0.42
CA LEU A 101 4.44 -10.41 0.01
C LEU A 101 3.87 -10.15 -1.39
N GLY A 102 3.54 -8.89 -1.69
CA GLY A 102 3.04 -8.48 -3.00
C GLY A 102 4.03 -8.74 -4.13
N TRP A 103 5.29 -8.53 -3.85
CA TRP A 103 6.34 -8.87 -4.81
C TRP A 103 6.53 -10.38 -4.91
N VAL A 104 6.87 -11.05 -3.81
CA VAL A 104 7.25 -12.49 -3.80
C VAL A 104 6.12 -13.37 -4.32
N ILE A 105 4.93 -13.24 -3.73
CA ILE A 105 3.77 -14.03 -4.13
C ILE A 105 3.26 -13.58 -5.50
N GLY A 106 3.31 -12.27 -5.76
CA GLY A 106 2.88 -11.72 -7.04
C GLY A 106 3.71 -12.19 -8.22
N GLU A 107 5.02 -12.28 -8.10
CA GLU A 107 5.87 -12.85 -9.14
C GLU A 107 5.58 -14.34 -9.38
N HIS A 108 5.39 -15.12 -8.31
CA HIS A 108 5.09 -16.56 -8.42
C HIS A 108 3.76 -16.85 -9.13
N TYR A 109 2.76 -15.97 -8.96
CA TYR A 109 1.41 -16.13 -9.54
C TYR A 109 1.10 -15.18 -10.71
N ASP A 110 2.10 -14.67 -11.42
CA ASP A 110 1.94 -13.77 -12.58
C ASP A 110 1.05 -12.56 -12.29
N GLY A 111 1.17 -11.98 -11.11
CA GLY A 111 0.35 -10.85 -10.68
C GLY A 111 -1.11 -11.18 -10.34
N LYS A 112 -1.52 -12.44 -10.42
CA LYS A 112 -2.90 -12.89 -10.13
C LYS A 112 -3.15 -13.04 -8.64
N ILE A 113 -2.85 -12.00 -7.89
CA ILE A 113 -3.05 -11.93 -6.44
C ILE A 113 -4.00 -10.81 -6.07
N LYS A 114 -4.67 -10.96 -4.93
CA LYS A 114 -5.53 -9.93 -4.34
C LYS A 114 -5.32 -9.86 -2.84
N TYR A 115 -5.23 -8.64 -2.32
CA TYR A 115 -5.19 -8.34 -0.90
C TYR A 115 -6.56 -7.92 -0.39
N LEU A 116 -6.96 -8.47 0.73
CA LEU A 116 -8.08 -7.92 1.50
C LEU A 116 -7.56 -6.76 2.36
N VAL A 117 -7.93 -5.56 2.01
CA VAL A 117 -7.36 -4.35 2.63
C VAL A 117 -8.44 -3.41 3.15
N ASN A 118 -8.03 -2.53 4.06
CA ASN A 118 -8.83 -1.38 4.41
C ASN A 118 -8.95 -0.43 3.20
N ASP A 119 -10.11 0.20 3.05
CA ASP A 119 -10.42 1.17 1.99
C ASP A 119 -9.41 2.34 1.86
N LEU A 120 -8.65 2.65 2.91
CA LEU A 120 -7.55 3.63 2.87
C LEU A 120 -6.48 3.29 1.85
N LEU A 121 -6.13 2.01 1.71
CA LEU A 121 -5.09 1.57 0.78
C LEU A 121 -5.48 1.70 -0.68
N MET A 122 -6.78 1.88 -0.97
CA MET A 122 -7.27 2.18 -2.33
C MET A 122 -6.80 3.55 -2.84
N ASN A 123 -6.38 4.45 -1.94
CA ASN A 123 -5.79 5.74 -2.31
C ASN A 123 -4.36 5.60 -2.86
N LEU A 124 -3.69 4.47 -2.60
CA LEU A 124 -2.41 4.10 -3.19
C LEU A 124 -2.64 3.49 -4.59
N LYS A 125 -2.65 4.33 -5.62
CA LYS A 125 -2.92 3.89 -7.01
C LYS A 125 -2.00 2.75 -7.45
N GLY A 126 -0.73 2.76 -7.01
CA GLY A 126 0.23 1.69 -7.32
C GLY A 126 -0.21 0.31 -6.82
N LEU A 127 -0.95 0.24 -5.70
CA LEU A 127 -1.47 -1.01 -5.13
C LEU A 127 -2.93 -1.30 -5.50
N ALA A 128 -3.67 -0.33 -6.03
CA ALA A 128 -5.11 -0.44 -6.22
C ALA A 128 -5.52 -1.68 -7.05
N SER A 129 -4.72 -2.04 -8.06
CA SER A 129 -4.96 -3.22 -8.89
C SER A 129 -4.86 -4.55 -8.13
N LEU A 130 -4.10 -4.58 -7.03
CA LEU A 130 -3.92 -5.76 -6.17
C LEU A 130 -4.89 -5.77 -4.98
N CYS A 131 -5.65 -4.70 -4.74
CA CYS A 131 -6.44 -4.53 -3.53
C CYS A 131 -7.92 -4.84 -3.74
N LEU A 132 -8.52 -5.49 -2.74
CA LEU A 132 -9.96 -5.66 -2.55
C LEU A 132 -10.36 -4.97 -1.24
N PRO A 133 -11.10 -3.85 -1.29
CA PRO A 133 -11.43 -3.10 -0.08
C PRO A 133 -12.49 -3.81 0.76
N ILE A 134 -12.24 -3.92 2.06
CA ILE A 134 -13.21 -4.38 3.05
C ILE A 134 -13.92 -3.18 3.63
N LYS A 135 -15.22 -3.04 3.37
CA LYS A 135 -16.05 -2.02 3.99
C LYS A 135 -16.39 -2.42 5.44
N LYS A 136 -15.94 -1.64 6.43
CA LYS A 136 -16.50 -1.78 7.78
C LYS A 136 -17.99 -1.42 7.73
N LYS A 137 -18.87 -2.37 8.07
CA LYS A 137 -20.26 -2.01 8.37
C LYS A 137 -20.26 -1.03 9.55
N LYS A 138 -20.80 0.17 9.35
CA LYS A 138 -21.12 1.05 10.46
C LYS A 138 -22.17 0.34 11.32
N LYS A 139 -21.85 0.06 12.58
CA LYS A 139 -22.85 -0.22 13.61
C LYS A 139 -23.57 1.08 13.95
#